data_439d5ff94e846b4d1b21f9873017607c
#
_entry.id   439d5ff94e846b4d1b21f9873017607c
#
_cell.length_a   1.000
_cell.length_b   1.000
_cell.length_c   1.000
_cell.angle_alpha   90.00
_cell.angle_beta   90.00
_cell.angle_gamma   90.00
#
_symmetry.space_group_name_H-M   'P 1'
#
loop_
_entity.id
_entity.type
_entity.pdbx_description
1 polymer ?
#
loop_
_entity_poly.entity_id
_entity_poly.type
_entity_poly.pdbx_seq_one_letter_code
_entity_poly.pdbx_strand_id
1 'polypeptide(L)'
;MRPFARRRQGPILVRMDLDFSEADIQRYSRHILLAEVGGTGQAKLRAARVLVVGAGGLGSPLLLYLAAAGVGTIGVIDDDVVELSNLQRQVAHGTDRLGMAKVESAAMAARAINPGVRIEPHATRLDAGNAASLIAGYDIVCDGSDNFATRFLVADACALGRRTLVSAAVLRFEGQLSTFKPHEGGPCYRCLYPEPPPPGLVPSCSEAGVLGAVTGVMGTLQATEVLKEILGIGEGLSGRLLIWDALAMRFRVIRLPRDPGCALCGAAPSLHDLAHHARSEAPACGV
;
A
#
# COMPACT_ATOMS: atom_id res chain seq x y z
N MET A 1 18.99 -50.25 20.49
CA MET A 1 18.92 -48.77 20.40
C MET A 1 17.70 -48.38 19.57
N ARG A 2 16.67 -47.81 20.18
CA ARG A 2 15.45 -47.33 19.48
C ARG A 2 15.64 -45.85 19.17
N PRO A 3 15.29 -45.34 17.96
CA PRO A 3 15.45 -43.94 17.65
C PRO A 3 14.35 -43.10 18.32
N PHE A 4 14.77 -41.98 18.91
CA PHE A 4 13.94 -40.95 19.52
C PHE A 4 12.96 -40.32 18.49
N ALA A 5 11.67 -40.51 18.68
CA ALA A 5 10.64 -39.80 17.91
C ALA A 5 10.65 -38.31 18.28
N ARG A 6 11.03 -37.43 17.36
CA ARG A 6 10.84 -35.98 17.46
C ARG A 6 9.33 -35.69 17.52
N ARG A 7 8.85 -35.21 18.65
CA ARG A 7 7.53 -34.61 18.77
C ARG A 7 7.49 -33.38 17.84
N ARG A 8 6.66 -33.44 16.79
CA ARG A 8 6.25 -32.26 16.04
C ARG A 8 5.44 -31.37 17.00
N GLN A 9 5.97 -30.21 17.34
CA GLN A 9 5.16 -29.16 17.95
C GLN A 9 4.10 -28.77 16.93
N GLY A 10 2.83 -29.01 17.24
CA GLY A 10 1.70 -28.55 16.46
C GLY A 10 1.66 -27.01 16.45
N PRO A 11 0.99 -26.39 15.47
CA PRO A 11 0.90 -24.95 15.39
C PRO A 11 0.29 -24.41 16.71
N ILE A 12 0.94 -23.40 17.28
CA ILE A 12 0.38 -22.63 18.38
C ILE A 12 -0.89 -21.97 17.84
N LEU A 13 -2.04 -22.53 18.18
CA LEU A 13 -3.35 -21.89 17.93
C LEU A 13 -3.38 -20.62 18.79
N VAL A 14 -2.99 -19.49 18.21
CA VAL A 14 -3.32 -18.18 18.75
C VAL A 14 -4.85 -18.14 18.76
N ARG A 15 -5.45 -18.11 19.95
CA ARG A 15 -6.89 -17.99 20.14
C ARG A 15 -7.27 -16.59 19.63
N MET A 16 -7.64 -16.49 18.34
CA MET A 16 -8.19 -15.26 17.80
C MET A 16 -9.56 -15.06 18.41
N ASP A 17 -9.76 -13.91 19.02
CA ASP A 17 -11.04 -13.53 19.59
C ASP A 17 -12.03 -13.31 18.45
N LEU A 18 -12.93 -14.28 18.25
CA LEU A 18 -13.98 -14.27 17.22
C LEU A 18 -15.23 -13.52 17.69
N ASP A 19 -15.07 -12.63 18.68
CA ASP A 19 -16.18 -11.86 19.25
C ASP A 19 -16.64 -10.80 18.24
N PHE A 20 -17.56 -11.21 17.36
CA PHE A 20 -18.26 -10.35 16.43
C PHE A 20 -19.65 -10.06 16.94
N SER A 21 -20.03 -8.78 16.99
CA SER A 21 -21.41 -8.38 17.22
C SER A 21 -22.32 -8.82 16.07
N GLU A 22 -23.63 -8.87 16.30
CA GLU A 22 -24.60 -9.15 15.23
C GLU A 22 -24.47 -8.14 14.06
N ALA A 23 -24.18 -6.87 14.37
CA ALA A 23 -23.94 -5.85 13.37
C ALA A 23 -22.68 -6.13 12.53
N ASP A 24 -21.60 -6.63 13.16
CA ASP A 24 -20.39 -7.05 12.43
C ASP A 24 -20.67 -8.25 11.52
N ILE A 25 -21.40 -9.26 12.04
CA ILE A 25 -21.79 -10.44 11.26
C ILE A 25 -22.63 -10.01 10.05
N GLN A 26 -23.60 -9.11 10.24
CA GLN A 26 -24.41 -8.57 9.16
C GLN A 26 -23.55 -7.80 8.16
N ARG A 27 -22.67 -6.92 8.61
CA ARG A 27 -21.80 -6.09 7.78
C ARG A 27 -20.86 -6.93 6.91
N TYR A 28 -20.22 -7.93 7.52
CA TYR A 28 -19.20 -8.74 6.86
C TYR A 28 -19.73 -10.09 6.36
N SER A 29 -21.05 -10.31 6.34
CA SER A 29 -21.66 -11.58 5.97
C SER A 29 -21.17 -12.11 4.62
N ARG A 30 -20.95 -11.24 3.62
CA ARG A 30 -20.48 -11.63 2.28
C ARG A 30 -19.01 -12.08 2.29
N HIS A 31 -18.17 -11.54 3.18
CA HIS A 31 -16.80 -12.03 3.39
C HIS A 31 -16.80 -13.36 4.17
N ILE A 32 -17.61 -13.46 5.22
CA ILE A 32 -17.68 -14.65 6.08
C ILE A 32 -18.18 -15.88 5.31
N LEU A 33 -19.01 -15.69 4.28
CA LEU A 33 -19.48 -16.77 3.40
C LEU A 33 -18.41 -17.31 2.44
N LEU A 34 -17.34 -16.57 2.16
CA LEU A 34 -16.23 -17.05 1.35
C LEU A 34 -15.41 -18.06 2.15
N ALA A 35 -15.27 -19.28 1.63
CA ALA A 35 -14.54 -20.35 2.33
C ALA A 35 -13.08 -19.97 2.66
N GLU A 36 -12.44 -19.18 1.79
CA GLU A 36 -11.08 -18.69 1.94
C GLU A 36 -10.95 -17.59 3.01
N VAL A 37 -12.04 -16.92 3.37
CA VAL A 37 -12.06 -15.83 4.36
C VAL A 37 -12.64 -16.31 5.69
N GLY A 38 -13.91 -16.65 5.72
CA GLY A 38 -14.61 -17.09 6.93
C GLY A 38 -14.56 -16.07 8.07
N GLY A 39 -15.00 -16.46 9.25
CA GLY A 39 -14.90 -15.63 10.47
C GLY A 39 -13.44 -15.40 10.89
N THR A 40 -12.58 -16.40 10.71
CA THR A 40 -11.14 -16.28 11.05
C THR A 40 -10.43 -15.27 10.16
N GLY A 41 -10.72 -15.25 8.87
CA GLY A 41 -10.17 -14.24 7.95
C GLY A 41 -10.67 -12.84 8.30
N GLN A 42 -11.97 -12.68 8.60
CA GLN A 42 -12.50 -11.39 9.02
C GLN A 42 -11.86 -10.89 10.33
N ALA A 43 -11.53 -11.79 11.27
CA ALA A 43 -10.79 -11.44 12.48
C ALA A 43 -9.36 -10.97 12.16
N LYS A 44 -8.67 -11.59 11.18
CA LYS A 44 -7.36 -11.10 10.71
C LYS A 44 -7.46 -9.68 10.13
N LEU A 45 -8.48 -9.41 9.30
CA LEU A 45 -8.70 -8.06 8.76
C LEU A 45 -8.91 -7.04 9.89
N ARG A 46 -9.75 -7.38 10.88
CA ARG A 46 -10.00 -6.51 12.05
C ARG A 46 -8.75 -6.25 12.90
N ALA A 47 -7.83 -7.19 12.96
CA ALA A 47 -6.58 -7.04 13.72
C ALA A 47 -5.48 -6.29 12.95
N ALA A 48 -5.56 -6.22 11.62
CA ALA A 48 -4.52 -5.66 10.76
C ALA A 48 -4.41 -4.14 10.84
N ARG A 49 -3.19 -3.65 10.66
CA ARG A 49 -2.83 -2.23 10.59
C ARG A 49 -2.20 -1.93 9.24
N VAL A 50 -2.82 -1.07 8.44
CA VAL A 50 -2.37 -0.72 7.08
C VAL A 50 -2.10 0.77 7.00
N LEU A 51 -0.95 1.16 6.44
CA LEU A 51 -0.63 2.56 6.11
C LEU A 51 -0.88 2.81 4.62
N VAL A 52 -1.68 3.81 4.31
CA VAL A 52 -1.90 4.33 2.95
C VAL A 52 -1.09 5.60 2.79
N VAL A 53 -0.10 5.59 1.91
CA VAL A 53 0.71 6.76 1.54
C VAL A 53 0.09 7.41 0.32
N GLY A 54 -0.42 8.63 0.49
CA GLY A 54 -1.17 9.39 -0.50
C GLY A 54 -2.68 9.14 -0.44
N ALA A 55 -3.45 10.20 -0.23
CA ALA A 55 -4.92 10.22 -0.26
C ALA A 55 -5.45 10.68 -1.64
N GLY A 56 -4.67 10.47 -2.69
CA GLY A 56 -4.95 10.88 -4.06
C GLY A 56 -5.81 9.89 -4.86
N GLY A 57 -5.58 9.82 -6.17
CA GLY A 57 -6.38 8.99 -7.09
C GLY A 57 -6.28 7.48 -6.84
N LEU A 58 -5.11 6.97 -6.42
CA LEU A 58 -4.92 5.57 -6.02
C LEU A 58 -5.37 5.33 -4.58
N GLY A 59 -4.95 6.21 -3.65
CA GLY A 59 -5.25 6.07 -2.23
C GLY A 59 -6.74 6.18 -1.90
N SER A 60 -7.51 6.99 -2.64
CA SER A 60 -8.95 7.14 -2.44
C SER A 60 -9.71 5.80 -2.54
N PRO A 61 -9.74 5.11 -3.69
CA PRO A 61 -10.46 3.83 -3.80
C PRO A 61 -9.85 2.74 -2.91
N LEU A 62 -8.52 2.70 -2.77
CA LEU A 62 -7.84 1.79 -1.85
C LEU A 62 -8.38 1.92 -0.42
N LEU A 63 -8.36 3.13 0.14
CA LEU A 63 -8.83 3.41 1.49
C LEU A 63 -10.29 3.00 1.71
N LEU A 64 -11.17 3.37 0.75
CA LEU A 64 -12.61 3.08 0.87
C LEU A 64 -12.87 1.57 0.90
N TYR A 65 -12.17 0.77 0.08
CA TYR A 65 -12.33 -0.68 0.08
C TYR A 65 -11.69 -1.35 1.30
N LEU A 66 -10.55 -0.86 1.81
CA LEU A 66 -9.97 -1.37 3.06
C LEU A 66 -10.90 -1.08 4.25
N ALA A 67 -11.50 0.10 4.31
CA ALA A 67 -12.48 0.46 5.33
C ALA A 67 -13.75 -0.41 5.22
N ALA A 68 -14.30 -0.58 4.00
CA ALA A 68 -15.46 -1.44 3.75
C ALA A 68 -15.19 -2.90 4.13
N ALA A 69 -13.98 -3.39 3.89
CA ALA A 69 -13.56 -4.75 4.26
C ALA A 69 -13.34 -4.94 5.76
N GLY A 70 -13.27 -3.86 6.54
CA GLY A 70 -13.10 -3.91 8.00
C GLY A 70 -11.65 -4.15 8.42
N VAL A 71 -10.67 -3.56 7.71
CA VAL A 71 -9.29 -3.47 8.19
C VAL A 71 -9.28 -2.61 9.45
N GLY A 72 -8.83 -3.17 10.58
CA GLY A 72 -9.08 -2.59 11.90
C GLY A 72 -8.47 -1.21 12.12
N THR A 73 -7.26 -0.98 11.63
CA THR A 73 -6.60 0.34 11.69
C THR A 73 -6.03 0.70 10.33
N ILE A 74 -6.37 1.88 9.83
CA ILE A 74 -5.84 2.41 8.59
C ILE A 74 -5.22 3.79 8.87
N GLY A 75 -3.90 3.87 8.75
CA GLY A 75 -3.19 5.16 8.69
C GLY A 75 -3.29 5.74 7.29
N VAL A 76 -3.47 7.05 7.20
CA VAL A 76 -3.46 7.77 5.91
C VAL A 76 -2.51 8.96 6.05
N ILE A 77 -1.49 9.03 5.20
CA ILE A 77 -0.56 10.15 5.19
C ILE A 77 -0.61 10.91 3.86
N ASP A 78 -0.79 12.22 3.95
CA ASP A 78 -0.81 13.17 2.83
C ASP A 78 -0.70 14.59 3.40
N ASP A 79 0.05 15.47 2.78
CA ASP A 79 0.26 16.86 3.22
C ASP A 79 -0.57 17.89 2.43
N ASP A 80 -1.33 17.44 1.43
CA ASP A 80 -2.13 18.29 0.57
C ASP A 80 -3.52 18.61 1.14
N VAL A 81 -4.18 19.60 0.50
CA VAL A 81 -5.60 19.91 0.66
C VAL A 81 -6.41 19.44 -0.54
N VAL A 82 -7.71 19.29 -0.35
CA VAL A 82 -8.65 18.95 -1.42
C VAL A 82 -8.82 20.13 -2.37
N GLU A 83 -8.56 19.90 -3.64
CA GLU A 83 -8.73 20.87 -4.72
C GLU A 83 -9.79 20.40 -5.72
N LEU A 84 -10.44 21.35 -6.40
CA LEU A 84 -11.44 21.05 -7.42
C LEU A 84 -10.90 20.17 -8.56
N SER A 85 -9.65 20.41 -8.96
CA SER A 85 -8.92 19.65 -9.98
C SER A 85 -8.67 18.19 -9.59
N ASN A 86 -8.81 17.85 -8.31
CA ASN A 86 -8.60 16.50 -7.79
C ASN A 86 -9.85 15.62 -7.93
N LEU A 87 -11.05 16.20 -7.87
CA LEU A 87 -12.31 15.47 -7.69
C LEU A 87 -12.67 14.55 -8.84
N GLN A 88 -12.10 14.75 -10.03
CA GLN A 88 -12.31 13.86 -11.18
C GLN A 88 -11.70 12.45 -11.00
N ARG A 89 -10.81 12.25 -9.98
CA ARG A 89 -10.14 10.97 -9.73
C ARG A 89 -9.99 10.60 -8.25
N GLN A 90 -10.12 11.55 -7.33
CA GLN A 90 -9.93 11.34 -5.89
C GLN A 90 -11.27 11.16 -5.18
N VAL A 91 -11.89 10.00 -5.40
CA VAL A 91 -13.28 9.69 -5.04
C VAL A 91 -13.57 9.62 -3.53
N ALA A 92 -12.56 9.68 -2.67
CA ALA A 92 -12.75 9.84 -1.23
C ALA A 92 -13.11 11.27 -0.82
N HIS A 93 -12.96 12.24 -1.72
CA HIS A 93 -13.20 13.66 -1.45
C HIS A 93 -14.49 14.13 -2.12
N GLY A 94 -15.03 15.25 -1.65
CA GLY A 94 -16.24 15.86 -2.19
C GLY A 94 -16.10 17.38 -2.34
N THR A 95 -16.96 17.99 -3.14
CA THR A 95 -16.97 19.43 -3.38
C THR A 95 -17.22 20.23 -2.10
N ASP A 96 -17.97 19.66 -1.17
CA ASP A 96 -18.24 20.21 0.17
C ASP A 96 -17.00 20.27 1.08
N ARG A 97 -15.91 19.65 0.68
CA ARG A 97 -14.65 19.53 1.44
C ARG A 97 -13.45 20.19 0.76
N LEU A 98 -13.70 21.08 -0.22
CA LEU A 98 -12.64 21.88 -0.83
C LEU A 98 -11.87 22.69 0.22
N GLY A 99 -10.54 22.68 0.15
CA GLY A 99 -9.62 23.31 1.11
C GLY A 99 -9.37 22.53 2.41
N MET A 100 -10.12 21.45 2.67
CA MET A 100 -9.85 20.56 3.81
C MET A 100 -8.59 19.73 3.56
N ALA A 101 -7.82 19.41 4.62
CA ALA A 101 -6.72 18.46 4.50
C ALA A 101 -7.21 17.11 3.91
N LYS A 102 -6.51 16.58 2.92
CA LYS A 102 -6.92 15.33 2.24
C LYS A 102 -7.09 14.18 3.22
N VAL A 103 -6.22 14.06 4.21
CA VAL A 103 -6.29 12.99 5.22
C VAL A 103 -7.55 13.07 6.08
N GLU A 104 -8.01 14.27 6.44
CA GLU A 104 -9.25 14.45 7.20
C GLU A 104 -10.48 14.16 6.33
N SER A 105 -10.48 14.66 5.11
CA SER A 105 -11.55 14.37 4.13
C SER A 105 -11.66 12.86 3.85
N ALA A 106 -10.54 12.19 3.68
CA ALA A 106 -10.46 10.73 3.49
C ALA A 106 -10.95 9.97 4.72
N ALA A 107 -10.57 10.42 5.92
CA ALA A 107 -11.03 9.83 7.18
C ALA A 107 -12.55 9.94 7.35
N MET A 108 -13.15 11.08 6.99
CA MET A 108 -14.60 11.25 7.00
C MET A 108 -15.29 10.26 6.05
N ALA A 109 -14.79 10.11 4.83
CA ALA A 109 -15.35 9.18 3.85
C ALA A 109 -15.25 7.72 4.31
N ALA A 110 -14.10 7.31 4.84
CA ALA A 110 -13.90 5.96 5.36
C ALA A 110 -14.82 5.64 6.55
N ARG A 111 -14.95 6.57 7.51
CA ARG A 111 -15.85 6.42 8.67
C ARG A 111 -17.33 6.39 8.27
N ALA A 112 -17.72 7.10 7.21
CA ALA A 112 -19.08 7.04 6.69
C ALA A 112 -19.44 5.66 6.11
N ILE A 113 -18.44 4.95 5.54
CA ILE A 113 -18.60 3.58 5.05
C ILE A 113 -18.59 2.59 6.22
N ASN A 114 -17.64 2.73 7.14
CA ASN A 114 -17.45 1.80 8.24
C ASN A 114 -16.97 2.52 9.52
N PRO A 115 -17.89 2.86 10.44
CA PRO A 115 -17.53 3.54 11.69
C PRO A 115 -16.73 2.65 12.66
N GLY A 116 -16.71 1.33 12.46
CA GLY A 116 -15.94 0.38 13.26
C GLY A 116 -14.43 0.35 12.95
N VAL A 117 -13.99 1.02 11.88
CA VAL A 117 -12.57 1.09 11.50
C VAL A 117 -11.91 2.32 12.11
N ARG A 118 -10.74 2.12 12.70
CA ARG A 118 -9.92 3.22 13.22
C ARG A 118 -9.12 3.85 12.10
N ILE A 119 -9.40 5.12 11.80
CA ILE A 119 -8.61 5.90 10.83
C ILE A 119 -7.67 6.83 11.58
N GLU A 120 -6.38 6.74 11.27
CA GLU A 120 -5.29 7.56 11.83
C GLU A 120 -4.80 8.53 10.73
N PRO A 121 -5.32 9.78 10.68
CA PRO A 121 -4.89 10.76 9.70
C PRO A 121 -3.54 11.37 10.11
N HIS A 122 -2.60 11.43 9.18
CA HIS A 122 -1.29 12.04 9.33
C HIS A 122 -1.15 13.19 8.31
N ALA A 123 -1.55 14.40 8.71
CA ALA A 123 -1.45 15.60 7.88
C ALA A 123 -0.01 16.13 7.85
N THR A 124 0.89 15.38 7.24
CA THR A 124 2.31 15.70 7.14
C THR A 124 2.92 15.04 5.91
N ARG A 125 3.98 15.63 5.40
CA ARG A 125 4.78 15.02 4.34
C ARG A 125 5.59 13.85 4.91
N LEU A 126 5.64 12.76 4.14
CA LEU A 126 6.56 11.66 4.45
C LEU A 126 7.96 12.04 3.99
N ASP A 127 8.92 12.02 4.91
CA ASP A 127 10.32 12.35 4.68
C ASP A 127 11.27 11.34 5.34
N ALA A 128 12.59 11.51 5.11
CA ALA A 128 13.61 10.61 5.66
C ALA A 128 13.65 10.60 7.20
N GLY A 129 13.18 11.67 7.86
CA GLY A 129 13.17 11.81 9.31
C GLY A 129 12.01 11.08 9.99
N ASN A 130 10.86 10.95 9.33
CA ASN A 130 9.65 10.38 9.91
C ASN A 130 9.24 9.00 9.34
N ALA A 131 9.71 8.63 8.13
CA ALA A 131 9.27 7.44 7.42
C ALA A 131 9.47 6.15 8.23
N ALA A 132 10.65 5.95 8.81
CA ALA A 132 10.96 4.72 9.56
C ALA A 132 10.05 4.55 10.78
N SER A 133 9.86 5.61 11.58
CA SER A 133 9.03 5.56 12.78
C SER A 133 7.55 5.36 12.47
N LEU A 134 7.04 6.04 11.43
CA LEU A 134 5.64 5.91 11.02
C LEU A 134 5.35 4.52 10.47
N ILE A 135 6.17 4.03 9.53
CA ILE A 135 6.00 2.73 8.89
C ILE A 135 6.10 1.57 9.90
N ALA A 136 6.92 1.71 10.94
CA ALA A 136 7.03 0.68 11.98
C ALA A 136 5.71 0.39 12.71
N GLY A 137 4.77 1.33 12.75
CA GLY A 137 3.46 1.20 13.38
C GLY A 137 2.45 0.36 12.60
N TYR A 138 2.77 -0.11 11.39
CA TYR A 138 1.84 -0.81 10.50
C TYR A 138 2.42 -2.13 9.99
N ASP A 139 1.53 -3.08 9.65
CA ASP A 139 1.89 -4.41 9.14
C ASP A 139 2.19 -4.36 7.64
N ILE A 140 1.36 -3.61 6.89
CA ILE A 140 1.44 -3.44 5.44
C ILE A 140 1.42 -1.95 5.12
N VAL A 141 2.24 -1.56 4.16
CA VAL A 141 2.29 -0.20 3.61
C VAL A 141 1.82 -0.23 2.16
N CYS A 142 0.96 0.70 1.81
CA CYS A 142 0.44 0.88 0.47
C CYS A 142 0.98 2.19 -0.10
N ASP A 143 1.71 2.10 -1.19
CA ASP A 143 2.17 3.29 -1.90
C ASP A 143 1.19 3.64 -3.01
N GLY A 144 0.53 4.78 -2.85
CA GLY A 144 -0.34 5.43 -3.83
C GLY A 144 0.17 6.82 -4.23
N SER A 145 1.45 7.11 -3.99
CA SER A 145 2.07 8.39 -4.34
C SER A 145 2.22 8.56 -5.86
N ASP A 146 2.34 9.78 -6.30
CA ASP A 146 2.46 10.16 -7.72
C ASP A 146 3.85 10.68 -8.11
N ASN A 147 4.83 10.60 -7.19
CA ASN A 147 6.18 11.07 -7.42
C ASN A 147 7.23 10.02 -7.02
N PHE A 148 8.36 10.03 -7.72
CA PHE A 148 9.41 9.04 -7.51
C PHE A 148 10.15 9.20 -6.17
N ALA A 149 10.33 10.42 -5.67
CA ALA A 149 11.02 10.65 -4.40
C ALA A 149 10.30 9.93 -3.26
N THR A 150 8.98 10.11 -3.14
CA THR A 150 8.16 9.41 -2.14
C THR A 150 8.16 7.91 -2.36
N ARG A 151 8.05 7.42 -3.61
CA ARG A 151 8.06 5.97 -3.92
C ARG A 151 9.33 5.30 -3.45
N PHE A 152 10.50 5.86 -3.78
CA PHE A 152 11.78 5.30 -3.36
C PHE A 152 11.96 5.36 -1.84
N LEU A 153 11.57 6.47 -1.20
CA LEU A 153 11.60 6.60 0.25
C LEU A 153 10.75 5.54 0.95
N VAL A 154 9.48 5.39 0.55
CA VAL A 154 8.56 4.38 1.11
C VAL A 154 9.11 2.97 0.90
N ALA A 155 9.60 2.68 -0.31
CA ALA A 155 10.12 1.36 -0.65
C ALA A 155 11.36 0.99 0.16
N ASP A 156 12.30 1.92 0.31
CA ASP A 156 13.51 1.71 1.09
C ASP A 156 13.18 1.57 2.58
N ALA A 157 12.30 2.44 3.12
CA ALA A 157 11.87 2.37 4.51
C ALA A 157 11.14 1.04 4.82
N CYS A 158 10.28 0.55 3.92
CA CYS A 158 9.62 -0.75 4.06
C CYS A 158 10.62 -1.91 4.03
N ALA A 159 11.60 -1.88 3.11
CA ALA A 159 12.59 -2.93 3.00
C ALA A 159 13.48 -3.00 4.25
N LEU A 160 13.99 -1.85 4.72
CA LEU A 160 14.80 -1.73 5.94
C LEU A 160 14.01 -2.09 7.20
N GLY A 161 12.75 -1.64 7.28
CA GLY A 161 11.83 -1.91 8.39
C GLY A 161 11.19 -3.30 8.34
N ARG A 162 11.51 -4.15 7.33
CA ARG A 162 10.93 -5.48 7.12
C ARG A 162 9.40 -5.46 7.06
N ARG A 163 8.83 -4.48 6.35
CA ARG A 163 7.39 -4.34 6.10
C ARG A 163 7.04 -4.73 4.68
N THR A 164 5.88 -5.33 4.52
CA THR A 164 5.31 -5.61 3.19
C THR A 164 4.89 -4.30 2.55
N LEU A 165 5.34 -4.06 1.32
CA LEU A 165 4.92 -2.92 0.52
C LEU A 165 4.07 -3.40 -0.65
N VAL A 166 2.86 -2.85 -0.79
CA VAL A 166 2.03 -2.99 -1.99
C VAL A 166 2.05 -1.65 -2.72
N SER A 167 2.72 -1.60 -3.88
CA SER A 167 2.93 -0.36 -4.63
C SER A 167 2.20 -0.38 -5.95
N ALA A 168 1.41 0.66 -6.21
CA ALA A 168 0.72 0.90 -7.46
C ALA A 168 1.20 2.20 -8.13
N ALA A 169 1.20 2.21 -9.45
CA ALA A 169 1.52 3.37 -10.26
C ALA A 169 0.54 3.49 -11.41
N VAL A 170 0.22 4.72 -11.78
CA VAL A 170 -0.59 5.03 -12.96
C VAL A 170 0.07 6.17 -13.72
N LEU A 171 0.14 6.04 -15.04
CA LEU A 171 0.52 7.11 -15.95
C LEU A 171 -0.41 7.05 -17.17
N ARG A 172 -1.15 8.13 -17.40
CA ARG A 172 -2.14 8.23 -18.50
C ARG A 172 -3.18 7.10 -18.44
N PHE A 173 -3.00 6.06 -19.24
CA PHE A 173 -3.88 4.89 -19.38
C PHE A 173 -3.21 3.59 -18.95
N GLU A 174 -1.99 3.65 -18.41
CA GLU A 174 -1.26 2.47 -17.97
C GLU A 174 -1.20 2.41 -16.45
N GLY A 175 -1.40 1.20 -15.90
CA GLY A 175 -1.28 0.91 -14.49
C GLY A 175 -0.25 -0.18 -14.21
N GLN A 176 0.44 -0.08 -13.08
CA GLN A 176 1.37 -1.09 -12.58
C GLN A 176 1.07 -1.39 -11.12
N LEU A 177 1.22 -2.66 -10.72
CA LEU A 177 1.01 -3.10 -9.34
C LEU A 177 1.96 -4.25 -9.02
N SER A 178 2.62 -4.19 -7.88
CA SER A 178 3.44 -5.27 -7.33
C SER A 178 3.45 -5.26 -5.81
N THR A 179 3.78 -6.41 -5.22
CA THR A 179 4.03 -6.56 -3.79
C THR A 179 5.51 -6.82 -3.56
N PHE A 180 6.13 -6.08 -2.66
CA PHE A 180 7.56 -6.18 -2.35
C PHE A 180 7.76 -6.68 -0.92
N LYS A 181 8.38 -7.87 -0.79
CA LYS A 181 8.67 -8.55 0.49
C LYS A 181 10.10 -9.07 0.52
N PRO A 182 11.13 -8.19 0.50
CA PRO A 182 12.52 -8.64 0.51
C PRO A 182 12.89 -9.42 1.78
N HIS A 183 12.22 -9.18 2.88
CA HIS A 183 12.38 -9.89 4.15
C HIS A 183 11.88 -11.36 4.12
N GLU A 184 11.08 -11.73 3.12
CA GLU A 184 10.62 -13.10 2.84
C GLU A 184 11.35 -13.73 1.63
N GLY A 185 12.43 -13.09 1.15
CA GLY A 185 13.22 -13.57 0.00
C GLY A 185 12.75 -13.06 -1.36
N GLY A 186 11.67 -12.28 -1.41
CA GLY A 186 11.19 -11.63 -2.63
C GLY A 186 12.07 -10.45 -3.07
N PRO A 187 11.77 -9.82 -4.23
CA PRO A 187 12.42 -8.60 -4.67
C PRO A 187 12.00 -7.41 -3.80
N CYS A 188 12.83 -6.37 -3.76
CA CYS A 188 12.43 -5.03 -3.33
C CYS A 188 12.14 -4.13 -4.56
N TYR A 189 11.66 -2.91 -4.32
CA TYR A 189 11.36 -1.94 -5.39
C TYR A 189 12.60 -1.62 -6.24
N ARG A 190 13.80 -1.58 -5.62
CA ARG A 190 15.07 -1.34 -6.34
C ARG A 190 15.53 -2.51 -7.21
N CYS A 191 14.96 -3.70 -7.06
CA CYS A 191 15.17 -4.78 -8.03
C CYS A 191 14.44 -4.49 -9.37
N LEU A 192 13.37 -3.68 -9.34
CA LEU A 192 12.65 -3.24 -10.53
C LEU A 192 13.22 -1.93 -11.08
N TYR A 193 13.45 -0.97 -10.21
CA TYR A 193 13.99 0.36 -10.53
C TYR A 193 15.22 0.63 -9.64
N PRO A 194 16.44 0.37 -10.11
CA PRO A 194 17.66 0.53 -9.31
C PRO A 194 17.84 1.94 -8.77
N GLU A 195 17.50 2.96 -9.58
CA GLU A 195 17.63 4.38 -9.28
C GLU A 195 16.40 5.16 -9.76
N PRO A 196 16.10 6.30 -9.14
CA PRO A 196 15.08 7.22 -9.65
C PRO A 196 15.43 7.67 -11.08
N PRO A 197 14.42 7.84 -11.96
CA PRO A 197 14.68 8.41 -13.28
C PRO A 197 15.24 9.83 -13.16
N PRO A 198 16.08 10.27 -14.10
CA PRO A 198 16.54 11.66 -14.15
C PRO A 198 15.35 12.64 -14.12
N PRO A 199 15.51 13.81 -13.46
CA PRO A 199 14.46 14.83 -13.42
C PRO A 199 14.00 15.19 -14.87
N GLY A 200 12.66 15.29 -15.04
CA GLY A 200 12.05 15.64 -16.33
C GLY A 200 11.95 14.51 -17.37
N LEU A 201 12.51 13.32 -17.11
CA LEU A 201 12.40 12.19 -18.04
C LEU A 201 10.99 11.58 -18.07
N VAL A 202 10.33 11.52 -16.92
CA VAL A 202 8.97 11.00 -16.79
C VAL A 202 8.07 12.14 -16.34
N PRO A 203 7.06 12.52 -17.13
CA PRO A 203 6.15 13.59 -16.76
C PRO A 203 5.31 13.20 -15.53
N SER A 204 4.97 14.18 -14.71
CA SER A 204 4.02 14.00 -13.60
C SER A 204 2.59 13.75 -14.12
N CYS A 205 1.70 13.25 -13.25
CA CYS A 205 0.29 13.10 -13.61
C CYS A 205 -0.39 14.45 -13.93
N SER A 206 0.11 15.56 -13.37
CA SER A 206 -0.38 16.90 -13.68
C SER A 206 0.01 17.37 -15.08
N GLU A 207 1.15 16.92 -15.60
CA GLU A 207 1.64 17.26 -16.94
C GLU A 207 1.11 16.31 -18.03
N ALA A 208 1.09 15.01 -17.72
CA ALA A 208 0.70 13.98 -18.70
C ALA A 208 -0.81 13.74 -18.78
N GLY A 209 -1.56 14.16 -17.75
CA GLY A 209 -2.96 13.79 -17.56
C GLY A 209 -3.15 12.36 -17.06
N VAL A 210 -4.31 12.08 -16.50
CA VAL A 210 -4.72 10.75 -16.05
C VAL A 210 -6.24 10.61 -16.13
N LEU A 211 -6.71 9.48 -16.65
CA LEU A 211 -8.13 9.16 -16.60
C LEU A 211 -8.49 8.63 -15.21
N GLY A 212 -9.43 9.29 -14.50
CA GLY A 212 -9.77 8.97 -13.11
C GLY A 212 -10.19 7.51 -12.90
N ALA A 213 -10.93 6.91 -13.82
CA ALA A 213 -11.31 5.51 -13.74
C ALA A 213 -10.10 4.55 -13.72
N VAL A 214 -8.97 4.92 -14.36
CA VAL A 214 -7.75 4.10 -14.36
C VAL A 214 -7.15 4.05 -12.95
N THR A 215 -7.10 5.19 -12.25
CA THR A 215 -6.67 5.22 -10.84
C THR A 215 -7.63 4.42 -9.95
N GLY A 216 -8.94 4.47 -10.24
CA GLY A 216 -9.97 3.71 -9.54
C GLY A 216 -9.73 2.21 -9.64
N VAL A 217 -9.51 1.68 -10.84
CA VAL A 217 -9.22 0.25 -11.06
C VAL A 217 -7.93 -0.15 -10.35
N MET A 218 -6.85 0.62 -10.52
CA MET A 218 -5.56 0.27 -9.92
C MET A 218 -5.60 0.33 -8.39
N GLY A 219 -6.28 1.30 -7.79
CA GLY A 219 -6.43 1.38 -6.33
C GLY A 219 -7.30 0.25 -5.77
N THR A 220 -8.32 -0.22 -6.50
CA THR A 220 -9.11 -1.39 -6.09
C THR A 220 -8.35 -2.71 -6.26
N LEU A 221 -7.53 -2.85 -7.28
CA LEU A 221 -6.60 -3.98 -7.41
C LEU A 221 -5.57 -3.98 -6.28
N GLN A 222 -5.04 -2.80 -5.91
CA GLN A 222 -4.14 -2.64 -4.77
C GLN A 222 -4.83 -3.05 -3.46
N ALA A 223 -6.09 -2.63 -3.22
CA ALA A 223 -6.87 -3.07 -2.07
C ALA A 223 -7.04 -4.60 -2.04
N THR A 224 -7.35 -5.21 -3.17
CA THR A 224 -7.49 -6.66 -3.29
C THR A 224 -6.19 -7.38 -2.91
N GLU A 225 -5.06 -6.88 -3.38
CA GLU A 225 -3.74 -7.47 -3.05
C GLU A 225 -3.43 -7.33 -1.56
N VAL A 226 -3.72 -6.17 -0.94
CA VAL A 226 -3.56 -5.95 0.50
C VAL A 226 -4.42 -6.93 1.31
N LEU A 227 -5.68 -7.11 0.93
CA LEU A 227 -6.58 -8.05 1.61
C LEU A 227 -6.07 -9.49 1.50
N LYS A 228 -5.56 -9.91 0.33
CA LYS A 228 -4.93 -11.22 0.15
C LYS A 228 -3.69 -11.40 1.04
N GLU A 229 -2.85 -10.39 1.14
CA GLU A 229 -1.65 -10.41 2.01
C GLU A 229 -2.04 -10.55 3.49
N ILE A 230 -3.05 -9.82 3.99
CA ILE A 230 -3.54 -9.93 5.36
C ILE A 230 -4.12 -11.33 5.62
N LEU A 231 -4.92 -11.82 4.71
CA LEU A 231 -5.62 -13.11 4.83
C LEU A 231 -4.67 -14.30 4.66
N GLY A 232 -3.61 -14.14 3.88
CA GLY A 232 -2.69 -15.22 3.48
C GLY A 232 -3.35 -16.17 2.48
N ILE A 233 -4.11 -15.64 1.51
CA ILE A 233 -4.88 -16.42 0.53
C ILE A 233 -4.48 -16.10 -0.91
N GLY A 234 -4.73 -17.05 -1.81
CA GLY A 234 -4.47 -16.90 -3.23
C GLY A 234 -2.99 -16.74 -3.56
N GLU A 235 -2.70 -16.28 -4.77
CA GLU A 235 -1.35 -15.99 -5.23
C GLU A 235 -1.10 -14.49 -5.19
N GLY A 236 -0.18 -14.03 -4.31
CA GLY A 236 0.24 -12.62 -4.22
C GLY A 236 1.12 -12.18 -5.39
N LEU A 237 1.36 -10.87 -5.51
CA LEU A 237 2.21 -10.27 -6.53
C LEU A 237 3.69 -10.17 -6.12
N SER A 238 4.12 -10.80 -5.03
CA SER A 238 5.54 -10.87 -4.68
C SER A 238 6.33 -11.64 -5.75
N GLY A 239 7.36 -11.00 -6.32
CA GLY A 239 8.11 -11.55 -7.46
C GLY A 239 7.40 -11.46 -8.81
N ARG A 240 6.32 -10.70 -8.90
CA ARG A 240 5.53 -10.48 -10.13
C ARG A 240 5.13 -9.00 -10.26
N LEU A 241 5.11 -8.49 -11.48
CA LEU A 241 4.60 -7.16 -11.81
C LEU A 241 3.36 -7.31 -12.69
N LEU A 242 2.23 -6.82 -12.21
CA LEU A 242 1.02 -6.66 -13.01
C LEU A 242 1.11 -5.34 -13.77
N ILE A 243 0.87 -5.38 -15.07
CA ILE A 243 0.81 -4.23 -15.98
C ILE A 243 -0.56 -4.24 -16.64
N TRP A 244 -1.26 -3.12 -16.57
CA TRP A 244 -2.56 -2.93 -17.22
C TRP A 244 -2.51 -1.79 -18.24
N ASP A 245 -2.86 -2.12 -19.47
CA ASP A 245 -3.13 -1.17 -20.55
C ASP A 245 -4.65 -0.96 -20.65
N ALA A 246 -5.13 0.17 -20.17
CA ALA A 246 -6.56 0.47 -20.13
C ALA A 246 -7.16 0.75 -21.51
N LEU A 247 -6.36 1.23 -22.47
CA LEU A 247 -6.85 1.46 -23.83
C LEU A 247 -7.11 0.14 -24.58
N ALA A 248 -6.21 -0.84 -24.41
CA ALA A 248 -6.37 -2.17 -24.98
C ALA A 248 -7.14 -3.14 -24.08
N MET A 249 -7.53 -2.72 -22.84
CA MET A 249 -8.13 -3.57 -21.79
C MET A 249 -7.33 -4.86 -21.57
N ARG A 250 -6.00 -4.75 -21.56
CA ARG A 250 -5.11 -5.90 -21.47
C ARG A 250 -4.32 -5.89 -20.16
N PHE A 251 -4.46 -6.98 -19.41
CA PHE A 251 -3.64 -7.27 -18.24
C PHE A 251 -2.50 -8.22 -18.61
N ARG A 252 -1.31 -7.91 -18.15
CA ARG A 252 -0.11 -8.77 -18.25
C ARG A 252 0.53 -8.89 -16.88
N VAL A 253 0.97 -10.09 -16.53
CA VAL A 253 1.78 -10.34 -15.34
C VAL A 253 3.12 -10.87 -15.79
N ILE A 254 4.18 -10.15 -15.43
CA ILE A 254 5.56 -10.55 -15.74
C ILE A 254 6.29 -10.95 -14.48
N ARG A 255 7.28 -11.83 -14.61
CA ARG A 255 8.14 -12.24 -13.50
C ARG A 255 9.09 -11.09 -13.13
N LEU A 256 9.19 -10.84 -11.84
CA LEU A 256 10.10 -9.87 -11.24
C LEU A 256 11.04 -10.59 -10.26
N PRO A 257 12.23 -11.03 -10.71
CA PRO A 257 13.17 -11.72 -9.82
C PRO A 257 13.84 -10.74 -8.87
N ARG A 258 14.30 -11.26 -7.70
CA ARG A 258 15.22 -10.53 -6.84
C ARG A 258 16.57 -10.41 -7.55
N ASP A 259 17.14 -9.21 -7.55
CA ASP A 259 18.45 -8.94 -8.10
C ASP A 259 19.54 -9.20 -7.02
N PRO A 260 20.46 -10.14 -7.26
CA PRO A 260 21.58 -10.38 -6.34
C PRO A 260 22.51 -9.17 -6.17
N GLY A 261 22.58 -8.29 -7.18
CA GLY A 261 23.38 -7.06 -7.16
C GLY A 261 22.65 -5.84 -6.59
N CYS A 262 21.39 -5.99 -6.15
CA CYS A 262 20.59 -4.87 -5.66
C CYS A 262 21.27 -4.14 -4.49
N ALA A 263 21.39 -2.82 -4.58
CA ALA A 263 22.01 -1.98 -3.56
C ALA A 263 21.30 -2.04 -2.19
N LEU A 264 20.00 -2.40 -2.15
CA LEU A 264 19.20 -2.43 -0.92
C LEU A 264 19.00 -3.84 -0.37
N CYS A 265 18.67 -4.82 -1.21
CA CYS A 265 18.35 -6.17 -0.75
C CYS A 265 19.23 -7.27 -1.34
N GLY A 266 20.26 -6.94 -2.12
CA GLY A 266 21.18 -7.90 -2.76
C GLY A 266 22.02 -8.68 -1.78
N ALA A 267 23.05 -9.40 -2.31
CA ALA A 267 23.96 -10.20 -1.50
C ALA A 267 24.94 -9.34 -0.67
N ALA A 268 25.30 -8.14 -1.17
CA ALA A 268 26.16 -7.16 -0.52
C ALA A 268 25.51 -5.77 -0.63
N PRO A 269 24.46 -5.48 0.17
CA PRO A 269 23.76 -4.22 0.08
C PRO A 269 24.65 -3.06 0.50
N SER A 270 24.52 -1.91 -0.18
CA SER A 270 25.22 -0.66 0.14
C SER A 270 24.31 0.40 0.79
N LEU A 271 22.98 0.18 0.74
CA LEU A 271 22.00 1.06 1.38
C LEU A 271 21.53 0.43 2.69
N HIS A 272 21.85 1.06 3.82
CA HIS A 272 21.56 0.55 5.15
C HIS A 272 20.65 1.47 5.97
N ASP A 273 20.40 2.68 5.49
CA ASP A 273 19.57 3.71 6.13
C ASP A 273 18.87 4.58 5.08
N LEU A 274 18.15 5.61 5.54
CA LEU A 274 17.42 6.55 4.70
C LEU A 274 18.17 7.89 4.46
N ALA A 275 19.43 8.01 4.90
CA ALA A 275 20.17 9.28 4.83
C ALA A 275 20.36 9.80 3.39
N HIS A 276 20.40 8.90 2.40
CA HIS A 276 20.52 9.29 1.00
C HIS A 276 19.27 10.03 0.47
N HIS A 277 18.09 9.83 1.08
CA HIS A 277 16.89 10.58 0.73
C HIS A 277 16.92 12.03 1.24
N ALA A 278 17.53 12.30 2.40
CA ALA A 278 17.66 13.65 2.95
C ALA A 278 18.52 14.57 2.06
N ARG A 279 19.48 14.02 1.31
CA ARG A 279 20.34 14.78 0.38
C ARG A 279 19.64 15.21 -0.91
N SER A 280 18.61 14.49 -1.32
CA SER A 280 17.84 14.80 -2.54
C SER A 280 16.80 15.90 -2.32
N GLU A 281 16.49 16.24 -1.07
CA GLU A 281 15.53 17.28 -0.69
C GLU A 281 16.16 18.67 -0.51
N ALA A 282 17.50 18.78 -0.56
CA ALA A 282 18.16 20.08 -0.53
C ALA A 282 17.71 20.91 -1.73
N PRO A 283 17.18 22.13 -1.56
CA PRO A 283 16.82 22.99 -2.68
C PRO A 283 18.04 23.19 -3.53
N ALA A 284 17.93 23.01 -4.86
CA ALA A 284 18.97 23.45 -5.78
C ALA A 284 19.22 24.93 -5.48
N CYS A 285 20.45 25.25 -5.00
CA CYS A 285 20.85 26.63 -4.77
C CYS A 285 20.53 27.41 -6.04
N GLY A 286 19.60 28.36 -5.92
CA GLY A 286 19.30 29.28 -7.00
C GLY A 286 20.58 30.06 -7.37
N VAL A 287 20.93 29.99 -8.64
CA VAL A 287 21.79 30.96 -9.30
C VAL A 287 20.92 31.79 -10.21
#